data_9af872c39e3eb9d6e3846d0098ec790d
#
_entry.id   9af872c39e3eb9d6e3846d0098ec790d
#
_cell.length_a   1.000
_cell.length_b   1.000
_cell.length_c   1.000
_cell.angle_alpha   90.00
_cell.angle_beta   90.00
_cell.angle_gamma   90.00
#
_symmetry.space_group_name_H-M   'P 1'
#
loop_
_entity.id
_entity.type
_entity.pdbx_description
1 polymer ?
#
loop_
_entity_poly.entity_id
_entity_poly.type
_entity_poly.pdbx_seq_one_letter_code
_entity_poly.pdbx_strand_id
1 'polypeptide(L)'
;NYPSWKSLKYNIPLITRMGLSGQPNEGADIGGFAGPAPTEELFVRWVQQGIFQARFSIHSASNDNTVTEPWMFRGSADLIRDAILLRYRFTPYLYSAEYNASKTGAPIMRALVYDFQDDPNVYEESFEFLFGRDILVANVIEEGAKTRKVYLPAGCKWYDWSDKMRCYEGGQTIEIPVTMASIPMFIREGAVIAMADNQLMTMEGDHTTDLHLIVAPKGTVTTTLYDDDGVTNDFKSGVFRKTTITTTAGERVTMDFTSEGSYED
;
A
#
# COMPACT_ATOMS: atom_id res chain seq x y z
N ASN A 1 -19.67 -9.87 -1.55
CA ASN A 1 -18.55 -10.68 -1.08
C ASN A 1 -18.94 -11.57 0.10
N TYR A 2 -18.66 -12.87 0.02
CA TYR A 2 -18.73 -13.80 1.16
C TYR A 2 -17.33 -14.01 1.71
N PRO A 3 -17.16 -14.19 3.04
CA PRO A 3 -15.89 -14.48 3.67
C PRO A 3 -15.32 -15.80 3.16
N SER A 4 -14.28 -15.73 2.36
CA SER A 4 -13.58 -16.91 1.84
C SER A 4 -12.20 -16.52 1.31
N TRP A 5 -11.28 -17.47 1.31
CA TRP A 5 -9.97 -17.31 0.68
C TRP A 5 -10.07 -17.00 -0.82
N LYS A 6 -11.11 -17.53 -1.48
CA LYS A 6 -11.41 -17.21 -2.87
C LYS A 6 -11.77 -15.74 -3.04
N SER A 7 -12.59 -15.17 -2.15
CA SER A 7 -12.98 -13.75 -2.21
C SER A 7 -11.80 -12.84 -1.89
N LEU A 8 -11.00 -13.16 -0.87
CA LEU A 8 -9.77 -12.44 -0.56
C LEU A 8 -8.85 -12.36 -1.79
N LYS A 9 -8.59 -13.51 -2.41
CA LYS A 9 -7.75 -13.63 -3.61
C LYS A 9 -8.33 -12.85 -4.79
N TYR A 10 -9.64 -12.95 -5.01
CA TYR A 10 -10.34 -12.29 -6.12
C TYR A 10 -10.35 -10.76 -5.99
N ASN A 11 -10.29 -10.21 -4.78
CA ASN A 11 -10.26 -8.76 -4.58
C ASN A 11 -9.02 -8.10 -5.23
N ILE A 12 -7.91 -8.82 -5.34
CA ILE A 12 -6.69 -8.28 -5.99
C ILE A 12 -6.96 -7.97 -7.47
N PRO A 13 -7.30 -8.96 -8.33
CA PRO A 13 -7.58 -8.66 -9.73
C PRO A 13 -8.81 -7.76 -9.94
N LEU A 14 -9.78 -7.80 -9.03
CA LEU A 14 -10.93 -6.90 -9.10
C LEU A 14 -10.50 -5.43 -9.01
N ILE A 15 -9.80 -5.07 -7.94
CA ILE A 15 -9.40 -3.68 -7.67
C ILE A 15 -8.36 -3.21 -8.69
N THR A 16 -7.37 -4.03 -9.00
CA THR A 16 -6.33 -3.65 -9.96
C THR A 16 -6.89 -3.42 -11.37
N ARG A 17 -7.90 -4.21 -11.80
CA ARG A 17 -8.59 -4.02 -13.08
C ARG A 17 -9.49 -2.79 -13.10
N MET A 18 -10.15 -2.46 -11.97
CA MET A 18 -10.87 -1.20 -11.83
C MET A 18 -9.90 -0.01 -11.96
N GLY A 19 -8.72 -0.09 -11.34
CA GLY A 19 -7.65 0.87 -11.51
C GLY A 19 -7.20 1.04 -12.97
N LEU A 20 -7.02 -0.06 -13.72
CA LEU A 20 -6.71 -0.03 -15.15
C LEU A 20 -7.84 0.58 -15.99
N SER A 21 -9.08 0.55 -15.48
CA SER A 21 -10.26 1.15 -16.12
C SER A 21 -10.49 2.61 -15.75
N GLY A 22 -9.53 3.25 -15.05
CA GLY A 22 -9.61 4.66 -14.67
C GLY A 22 -10.38 4.92 -13.37
N GLN A 23 -10.56 3.90 -12.53
CA GLN A 23 -11.17 4.00 -11.19
C GLN A 23 -10.08 3.75 -10.14
N PRO A 24 -9.25 4.75 -9.80
CA PRO A 24 -8.09 4.57 -8.95
C PRO A 24 -8.43 4.43 -7.46
N ASN A 25 -9.54 4.99 -7.01
CA ASN A 25 -9.93 5.08 -5.61
C ASN A 25 -10.95 3.99 -5.24
N GLU A 26 -10.47 2.75 -5.16
CA GLU A 26 -11.32 1.58 -4.93
C GLU A 26 -10.82 0.75 -3.75
N GLY A 27 -11.74 -0.06 -3.18
CA GLY A 27 -11.45 -1.01 -2.12
C GLY A 27 -12.64 -1.92 -1.85
N ALA A 28 -12.36 -3.18 -1.57
CA ALA A 28 -13.34 -4.17 -1.19
C ALA A 28 -13.64 -4.12 0.32
N ASP A 29 -14.83 -4.58 0.71
CA ASP A 29 -15.19 -4.74 2.10
C ASP A 29 -14.32 -5.83 2.75
N ILE A 30 -13.59 -5.44 3.79
CA ILE A 30 -12.63 -6.28 4.48
C ILE A 30 -13.37 -7.21 5.43
N GLY A 31 -13.07 -8.50 5.35
CA GLY A 31 -13.72 -9.54 6.13
C GLY A 31 -14.92 -10.17 5.46
N GLY A 32 -15.38 -9.62 4.31
CA GLY A 32 -16.56 -10.05 3.57
C GLY A 32 -17.81 -9.30 4.00
N PHE A 33 -18.70 -9.00 3.03
CA PHE A 33 -19.89 -8.18 3.26
C PHE A 33 -21.07 -8.96 3.83
N ALA A 34 -21.32 -10.17 3.34
CA ALA A 34 -22.47 -10.99 3.72
C ALA A 34 -22.08 -12.45 3.95
N GLY A 35 -22.88 -13.18 4.70
CA GLY A 35 -22.64 -14.58 5.06
C GLY A 35 -21.98 -14.74 6.43
N PRO A 36 -21.48 -15.94 6.79
CA PRO A 36 -20.89 -16.19 8.10
C PRO A 36 -19.65 -15.34 8.36
N ALA A 37 -19.32 -15.08 9.61
CA ALA A 37 -18.09 -14.41 9.97
C ALA A 37 -16.85 -15.18 9.43
N PRO A 38 -15.78 -14.49 9.00
CA PRO A 38 -14.55 -15.15 8.56
C PRO A 38 -13.86 -15.89 9.70
N THR A 39 -13.02 -16.86 9.37
CA THR A 39 -12.06 -17.40 10.33
C THR A 39 -11.07 -16.33 10.76
N GLU A 40 -10.44 -16.47 11.92
CA GLU A 40 -9.48 -15.50 12.45
C GLU A 40 -8.31 -15.28 11.49
N GLU A 41 -7.73 -16.34 10.93
CA GLU A 41 -6.64 -16.23 9.95
C GLU A 41 -7.10 -15.46 8.70
N LEU A 42 -8.25 -15.82 8.13
CA LEU A 42 -8.77 -15.15 6.95
C LEU A 42 -8.99 -13.65 7.20
N PHE A 43 -9.52 -13.28 8.37
CA PHE A 43 -9.74 -11.88 8.71
C PHE A 43 -8.44 -11.09 8.82
N VAL A 44 -7.45 -11.64 9.54
CA VAL A 44 -6.11 -11.04 9.65
C VAL A 44 -5.50 -10.80 8.26
N ARG A 45 -5.53 -11.82 7.39
CA ARG A 45 -4.99 -11.70 6.02
C ARG A 45 -5.76 -10.68 5.19
N TRP A 46 -7.06 -10.57 5.41
CA TRP A 46 -7.86 -9.57 4.70
C TRP A 46 -7.57 -8.14 5.15
N VAL A 47 -7.35 -7.92 6.44
CA VAL A 47 -6.88 -6.63 6.95
C VAL A 47 -5.50 -6.30 6.38
N GLN A 48 -4.56 -7.25 6.42
CA GLN A 48 -3.21 -7.09 5.87
C GLN A 48 -3.19 -6.76 4.36
N GLN A 49 -4.16 -7.26 3.59
CA GLN A 49 -4.35 -6.87 2.19
C GLN A 49 -5.04 -5.51 2.08
N GLY A 50 -6.05 -5.27 2.89
CA GLY A 50 -6.89 -4.09 2.83
C GLY A 50 -6.15 -2.79 3.09
N ILE A 51 -5.10 -2.80 3.92
CA ILE A 51 -4.33 -1.59 4.24
C ILE A 51 -3.68 -0.93 3.02
N PHE A 52 -3.55 -1.62 1.90
CA PHE A 52 -3.00 -1.12 0.64
C PHE A 52 -4.06 -0.67 -0.37
N GLN A 53 -5.34 -0.86 -0.05
CA GLN A 53 -6.43 -0.35 -0.88
C GLN A 53 -6.63 1.15 -0.64
N ALA A 54 -7.04 1.88 -1.66
CA ALA A 54 -7.37 3.30 -1.49
C ALA A 54 -8.49 3.47 -0.45
N ARG A 55 -9.63 2.80 -0.64
CA ARG A 55 -10.68 2.69 0.38
C ARG A 55 -10.35 1.52 1.33
N PHE A 56 -10.04 1.84 2.57
CA PHE A 56 -9.89 0.84 3.63
C PHE A 56 -11.17 0.83 4.48
N SER A 57 -11.90 -0.28 4.46
CA SER A 57 -13.16 -0.38 5.20
C SER A 57 -13.40 -1.82 5.67
N ILE A 58 -13.36 -2.02 6.98
CA ILE A 58 -13.90 -3.22 7.61
C ILE A 58 -15.41 -3.01 7.65
N HIS A 59 -16.14 -3.77 6.82
CA HIS A 59 -17.55 -3.54 6.60
C HIS A 59 -18.30 -4.83 6.29
N SER A 60 -19.42 -5.03 6.96
CA SER A 60 -20.30 -6.19 6.79
C SER A 60 -21.77 -5.81 6.88
N ALA A 61 -22.63 -6.60 6.26
CA ALA A 61 -24.05 -6.49 6.44
C ALA A 61 -24.43 -6.83 7.89
N SER A 62 -25.33 -6.06 8.48
CA SER A 62 -25.77 -6.26 9.86
C SER A 62 -27.12 -6.98 10.00
N ASN A 63 -27.77 -7.28 8.89
CA ASN A 63 -29.13 -7.83 8.87
C ASN A 63 -29.21 -9.34 9.14
N ASP A 64 -28.08 -10.03 9.13
CA ASP A 64 -27.97 -11.49 9.33
C ASP A 64 -27.16 -11.87 10.59
N ASN A 65 -26.87 -10.89 11.46
CA ASN A 65 -26.03 -11.02 12.65
C ASN A 65 -24.59 -11.48 12.38
N THR A 66 -24.06 -11.21 11.21
CA THR A 66 -22.68 -11.56 10.83
C THR A 66 -21.75 -10.36 10.83
N VAL A 67 -22.02 -9.38 11.69
CA VAL A 67 -21.14 -8.22 11.89
C VAL A 67 -19.73 -8.70 12.20
N THR A 68 -18.77 -8.19 11.45
CA THR A 68 -17.34 -8.54 11.59
C THR A 68 -16.56 -7.32 12.02
N GLU A 69 -15.93 -7.40 13.20
CA GLU A 69 -15.21 -6.29 13.81
C GLU A 69 -13.84 -6.74 14.32
N PRO A 70 -12.81 -5.88 14.31
CA PRO A 70 -11.45 -6.24 14.72
C PRO A 70 -11.35 -6.86 16.12
N TRP A 71 -12.12 -6.35 17.08
CA TRP A 71 -12.09 -6.80 18.47
C TRP A 71 -12.74 -8.16 18.73
N MET A 72 -13.40 -8.74 17.72
CA MET A 72 -13.95 -10.10 17.80
C MET A 72 -12.85 -11.17 17.75
N PHE A 73 -11.69 -10.85 17.20
CA PHE A 73 -10.54 -11.74 16.99
C PHE A 73 -9.46 -11.47 18.04
N ARG A 74 -9.77 -11.79 19.30
CA ARG A 74 -8.93 -11.44 20.46
C ARG A 74 -7.53 -12.02 20.40
N GLY A 75 -7.37 -13.23 19.85
CA GLY A 75 -6.06 -13.90 19.70
C GLY A 75 -5.12 -13.19 18.72
N SER A 76 -5.68 -12.43 17.78
CA SER A 76 -4.93 -11.72 16.74
C SER A 76 -5.14 -10.20 16.76
N ALA A 77 -5.72 -9.66 17.84
CA ALA A 77 -6.01 -8.22 17.94
C ALA A 77 -4.77 -7.35 17.73
N ASP A 78 -3.61 -7.79 18.23
CA ASP A 78 -2.34 -7.08 18.06
C ASP A 78 -1.90 -7.06 16.59
N LEU A 79 -2.02 -8.17 15.87
CA LEU A 79 -1.69 -8.26 14.45
C LEU A 79 -2.59 -7.36 13.59
N ILE A 80 -3.88 -7.31 13.93
CA ILE A 80 -4.85 -6.45 13.25
C ILE A 80 -4.52 -4.99 13.50
N ARG A 81 -4.26 -4.63 14.77
CA ARG A 81 -3.86 -3.26 15.15
C ARG A 81 -2.58 -2.83 14.45
N ASP A 82 -1.55 -3.68 14.45
CA ASP A 82 -0.26 -3.36 13.85
C ASP A 82 -0.39 -3.13 12.33
N ALA A 83 -1.22 -3.91 11.65
CA ALA A 83 -1.53 -3.69 10.23
C ALA A 83 -2.23 -2.33 10.01
N ILE A 84 -3.22 -1.99 10.84
CA ILE A 84 -3.93 -0.70 10.75
C ILE A 84 -2.96 0.46 11.03
N LEU A 85 -2.12 0.35 12.06
CA LEU A 85 -1.10 1.35 12.37
C LEU A 85 -0.10 1.53 11.22
N LEU A 86 0.28 0.44 10.55
CA LEU A 86 1.13 0.54 9.36
C LEU A 86 0.46 1.36 8.25
N ARG A 87 -0.85 1.20 8.02
CA ARG A 87 -1.58 2.04 7.08
C ARG A 87 -1.55 3.52 7.49
N TYR A 88 -1.77 3.84 8.76
CA TYR A 88 -1.67 5.23 9.24
C TYR A 88 -0.28 5.83 8.98
N ARG A 89 0.76 5.04 9.20
CA ARG A 89 2.13 5.48 8.89
C ARG A 89 2.35 5.72 7.40
N PHE A 90 1.66 5.00 6.51
CA PHE A 90 1.72 5.23 5.07
C PHE A 90 0.86 6.41 4.59
N THR A 91 0.14 7.11 5.47
CA THR A 91 -0.76 8.20 5.06
C THR A 91 -0.08 9.25 4.17
N PRO A 92 1.14 9.78 4.46
CA PRO A 92 1.77 10.77 3.58
C PRO A 92 2.06 10.22 2.18
N TYR A 93 2.48 8.97 2.08
CA TYR A 93 2.70 8.29 0.81
C TYR A 93 1.39 8.05 0.05
N LEU A 94 0.36 7.55 0.76
CA LEU A 94 -0.96 7.29 0.19
C LEU A 94 -1.61 8.59 -0.30
N TYR A 95 -1.58 9.66 0.50
CA TYR A 95 -2.17 10.95 0.13
C TYR A 95 -1.51 11.56 -1.12
N SER A 96 -0.19 11.44 -1.23
CA SER A 96 0.55 11.81 -2.44
C SER A 96 0.17 10.95 -3.65
N ALA A 97 -0.10 9.65 -3.45
CA ALA A 97 -0.58 8.76 -4.50
C ALA A 97 -2.01 9.13 -4.94
N GLU A 98 -2.88 9.51 -4.01
CA GLU A 98 -4.24 10.00 -4.30
C GLU A 98 -4.23 11.34 -5.04
N TYR A 99 -3.35 12.27 -4.64
CA TYR A 99 -3.12 13.50 -5.40
C TYR A 99 -2.71 13.19 -6.84
N ASN A 100 -1.74 12.29 -7.04
CA ASN A 100 -1.33 11.88 -8.37
C ASN A 100 -2.48 11.23 -9.16
N ALA A 101 -3.26 10.37 -8.52
CA ALA A 101 -4.45 9.75 -9.10
C ALA A 101 -5.48 10.80 -9.55
N SER A 102 -5.70 11.85 -8.76
CA SER A 102 -6.60 12.95 -9.11
C SER A 102 -6.16 13.75 -10.35
N LYS A 103 -4.87 13.76 -10.65
CA LYS A 103 -4.30 14.50 -11.81
C LYS A 103 -4.17 13.63 -13.06
N THR A 104 -3.91 12.35 -12.89
CA THR A 104 -3.50 11.46 -13.99
C THR A 104 -4.43 10.27 -14.22
N GLY A 105 -5.29 9.95 -13.25
CA GLY A 105 -6.07 8.71 -13.23
C GLY A 105 -5.23 7.47 -12.87
N ALA A 106 -3.96 7.64 -12.47
CA ALA A 106 -3.08 6.52 -12.13
C ALA A 106 -3.64 5.74 -10.93
N PRO A 107 -3.71 4.40 -10.99
CA PRO A 107 -4.25 3.60 -9.90
C PRO A 107 -3.36 3.66 -8.66
N ILE A 108 -3.97 3.54 -7.47
CA ILE A 108 -3.29 3.47 -6.18
C ILE A 108 -2.86 2.03 -5.92
N MET A 109 -3.78 1.08 -6.01
CA MET A 109 -3.47 -0.35 -6.06
C MET A 109 -3.34 -0.77 -7.53
N ARG A 110 -2.11 -1.04 -7.98
CA ARG A 110 -1.79 -1.17 -9.41
C ARG A 110 -1.55 -2.62 -9.80
N ALA A 111 -2.10 -3.03 -10.94
CA ALA A 111 -1.64 -4.24 -11.61
C ALA A 111 -0.17 -4.07 -12.04
N LEU A 112 0.64 -5.13 -11.92
CA LEU A 112 2.07 -5.07 -12.27
C LEU A 112 2.29 -4.62 -13.72
N VAL A 113 1.43 -5.04 -14.64
CA VAL A 113 1.50 -4.67 -16.06
C VAL A 113 1.36 -3.15 -16.30
N TYR A 114 0.79 -2.40 -15.36
CA TYR A 114 0.68 -0.95 -15.49
C TYR A 114 2.05 -0.26 -15.56
N ASP A 115 3.00 -0.71 -14.74
CA ASP A 115 4.35 -0.15 -14.67
C ASP A 115 5.43 -1.00 -15.38
N PHE A 116 5.15 -2.28 -15.68
CA PHE A 116 6.12 -3.26 -16.22
C PHE A 116 5.62 -3.90 -17.51
N GLN A 117 5.24 -3.07 -18.50
CA GLN A 117 4.65 -3.53 -19.77
C GLN A 117 5.62 -4.34 -20.65
N ASP A 118 6.92 -4.17 -20.44
CA ASP A 118 7.96 -4.89 -21.19
C ASP A 118 8.33 -6.23 -20.56
N ASP A 119 7.74 -6.58 -19.42
CA ASP A 119 7.97 -7.86 -18.74
C ASP A 119 6.81 -8.81 -18.99
N PRO A 120 6.94 -9.83 -19.89
CA PRO A 120 5.84 -10.72 -20.19
C PRO A 120 5.38 -11.60 -19.01
N ASN A 121 6.21 -11.73 -17.96
CA ASN A 121 5.84 -12.52 -16.79
C ASN A 121 4.80 -11.84 -15.90
N VAL A 122 4.49 -10.56 -16.13
CA VAL A 122 3.43 -9.84 -15.40
C VAL A 122 2.11 -9.74 -16.17
N TYR A 123 1.99 -10.37 -17.35
CA TYR A 123 0.76 -10.34 -18.13
C TYR A 123 -0.33 -11.25 -17.54
N GLU A 124 0.09 -12.32 -16.90
CA GLU A 124 -0.82 -13.22 -16.20
C GLU A 124 -0.95 -12.80 -14.71
N GLU A 125 -2.07 -13.16 -14.11
CA GLU A 125 -2.35 -12.82 -12.70
C GLU A 125 -1.50 -13.66 -11.76
N SER A 126 -0.63 -12.98 -11.01
CA SER A 126 0.25 -13.57 -9.98
C SER A 126 -0.18 -13.25 -8.54
N PHE A 127 -1.20 -12.38 -8.41
CA PHE A 127 -1.71 -11.88 -7.13
C PHE A 127 -0.70 -11.04 -6.34
N GLU A 128 0.33 -10.51 -7.00
CA GLU A 128 1.12 -9.37 -6.56
C GLU A 128 0.54 -8.10 -7.19
N PHE A 129 0.73 -6.98 -6.50
CA PHE A 129 0.36 -5.67 -7.00
C PHE A 129 1.31 -4.60 -6.47
N LEU A 130 1.28 -3.41 -7.08
CA LEU A 130 1.98 -2.26 -6.51
C LEU A 130 1.00 -1.44 -5.66
N PHE A 131 1.47 -0.99 -4.50
CA PHE A 131 0.88 0.09 -3.72
C PHE A 131 1.60 1.40 -4.08
N GLY A 132 0.87 2.32 -4.69
CA GLY A 132 1.48 3.43 -5.42
C GLY A 132 2.37 2.92 -6.55
N ARG A 133 3.52 3.58 -6.77
CA ARG A 133 4.51 3.18 -7.78
C ARG A 133 5.63 2.31 -7.22
N ASP A 134 5.85 2.37 -5.92
CA ASP A 134 7.16 2.09 -5.33
C ASP A 134 7.17 0.86 -4.42
N ILE A 135 6.02 0.32 -4.03
CA ILE A 135 5.92 -0.81 -3.09
C ILE A 135 5.21 -1.99 -3.77
N LEU A 136 5.96 -3.06 -4.04
CA LEU A 136 5.35 -4.32 -4.44
C LEU A 136 4.85 -5.05 -3.21
N VAL A 137 3.61 -5.50 -3.26
CA VAL A 137 2.93 -6.22 -2.19
C VAL A 137 2.56 -7.61 -2.64
N ALA A 138 2.92 -8.61 -1.85
CA ALA A 138 2.65 -10.02 -2.11
C ALA A 138 1.92 -10.66 -0.92
N ASN A 139 0.67 -10.26 -0.70
CA ASN A 139 -0.12 -10.76 0.41
C ASN A 139 -0.17 -12.29 0.48
N VAL A 140 -0.28 -12.83 1.69
CA VAL A 140 -0.59 -14.23 1.92
C VAL A 140 -2.07 -14.46 1.62
N ILE A 141 -2.36 -15.31 0.64
CA ILE A 141 -3.70 -15.50 0.06
C ILE A 141 -4.20 -16.94 0.15
N GLU A 142 -3.52 -17.77 0.93
CA GLU A 142 -3.86 -19.17 1.14
C GLU A 142 -3.79 -19.53 2.62
N GLU A 143 -4.78 -20.33 3.06
CA GLU A 143 -4.90 -20.77 4.44
C GLU A 143 -3.70 -21.58 4.90
N GLY A 144 -3.20 -21.28 6.08
CA GLY A 144 -2.10 -22.01 6.72
C GLY A 144 -0.76 -21.92 6.02
N ALA A 145 -0.60 -21.02 5.03
CA ALA A 145 0.64 -20.87 4.28
C ALA A 145 1.84 -20.60 5.21
N LYS A 146 2.95 -21.28 4.91
CA LYS A 146 4.25 -21.11 5.61
C LYS A 146 5.28 -20.41 4.73
N THR A 147 5.03 -20.37 3.43
CA THR A 147 5.84 -19.66 2.43
C THR A 147 4.94 -18.91 1.45
N ARG A 148 5.51 -17.90 0.79
CA ARG A 148 4.89 -17.18 -0.32
C ARG A 148 5.89 -17.08 -1.46
N LYS A 149 5.51 -17.56 -2.63
CA LYS A 149 6.26 -17.31 -3.86
C LYS A 149 5.91 -15.92 -4.38
N VAL A 150 6.92 -15.14 -4.73
CA VAL A 150 6.76 -13.75 -5.17
C VAL A 150 7.53 -13.56 -6.45
N TYR A 151 6.88 -13.10 -7.50
CA TYR A 151 7.57 -12.64 -8.70
C TYR A 151 7.99 -11.18 -8.51
N LEU A 152 9.27 -10.92 -8.69
CA LEU A 152 9.86 -9.59 -8.68
C LEU A 152 10.02 -9.10 -10.13
N PRO A 153 9.23 -8.13 -10.61
CA PRO A 153 9.29 -7.66 -12.00
C PRO A 153 10.68 -7.24 -12.44
N ALA A 154 10.98 -7.52 -13.71
CA ALA A 154 12.26 -7.18 -14.33
C ALA A 154 12.45 -5.66 -14.50
N GLY A 155 13.70 -5.23 -14.74
CA GLY A 155 14.04 -3.85 -15.07
C GLY A 155 14.45 -2.96 -13.89
N CYS A 156 14.34 -3.47 -12.66
CA CYS A 156 14.83 -2.78 -11.45
C CYS A 156 15.21 -3.79 -10.37
N LYS A 157 15.86 -3.29 -9.32
CA LYS A 157 16.10 -4.05 -8.09
C LYS A 157 14.93 -3.85 -7.11
N TRP A 158 14.82 -4.80 -6.18
CA TRP A 158 13.81 -4.83 -5.15
C TRP A 158 14.44 -5.06 -3.78
N TYR A 159 13.98 -4.32 -2.78
CA TYR A 159 14.50 -4.39 -1.41
C TYR A 159 13.42 -4.95 -0.48
N ASP A 160 13.69 -6.08 0.14
CA ASP A 160 12.76 -6.74 1.07
C ASP A 160 12.58 -5.90 2.34
N TRP A 161 11.37 -5.43 2.56
CA TRP A 161 11.00 -4.63 3.73
C TRP A 161 11.25 -5.37 5.04
N SER A 162 10.99 -6.67 5.08
CA SER A 162 11.03 -7.49 6.28
C SER A 162 12.41 -8.06 6.59
N ASP A 163 13.31 -8.16 5.59
CA ASP A 163 14.66 -8.71 5.73
C ASP A 163 15.74 -7.63 5.57
N LYS A 164 15.70 -6.63 6.45
CA LYS A 164 16.74 -5.57 6.54
C LYS A 164 17.08 -4.92 5.18
N MET A 165 16.08 -4.76 4.36
CA MET A 165 16.23 -4.24 2.99
C MET A 165 17.19 -5.09 2.13
N ARG A 166 17.15 -6.41 2.30
CA ARG A 166 17.89 -7.32 1.43
C ARG A 166 17.52 -7.08 -0.03
N CYS A 167 18.55 -6.90 -0.85
CA CYS A 167 18.39 -6.58 -2.26
C CYS A 167 18.25 -7.84 -3.11
N TYR A 168 17.31 -7.80 -4.05
CA TYR A 168 17.09 -8.80 -5.08
C TYR A 168 17.11 -8.16 -6.46
N GLU A 169 17.68 -8.84 -7.44
CA GLU A 169 17.49 -8.47 -8.85
C GLU A 169 16.05 -8.77 -9.28
N GLY A 170 15.49 -7.93 -10.15
CA GLY A 170 14.21 -8.22 -10.77
C GLY A 170 14.29 -9.32 -11.83
N GLY A 171 13.13 -9.74 -12.34
CA GLY A 171 13.01 -10.81 -13.35
C GLY A 171 13.11 -12.21 -12.75
N GLN A 172 12.81 -12.41 -11.48
CA GLN A 172 12.90 -13.70 -10.81
C GLN A 172 11.74 -13.94 -9.86
N THR A 173 11.45 -15.21 -9.62
CA THR A 173 10.55 -15.64 -8.53
C THR A 173 11.38 -16.06 -7.33
N ILE A 174 11.07 -15.51 -6.18
CA ILE A 174 11.66 -15.90 -4.90
C ILE A 174 10.60 -16.59 -4.03
N GLU A 175 11.03 -17.38 -3.06
CA GLU A 175 10.15 -17.94 -2.04
C GLU A 175 10.60 -17.45 -0.67
N ILE A 176 9.68 -16.85 0.06
CA ILE A 176 9.94 -16.27 1.38
C ILE A 176 9.12 -16.99 2.46
N PRO A 177 9.66 -17.17 3.66
CA PRO A 177 8.90 -17.70 4.80
C PRO A 177 7.87 -16.67 5.26
N VAL A 178 6.69 -17.13 5.67
CA VAL A 178 5.64 -16.26 6.21
C VAL A 178 5.06 -16.82 7.51
N THR A 179 4.65 -15.90 8.37
CA THR A 179 3.91 -16.14 9.61
C THR A 179 2.62 -15.35 9.59
N MET A 180 1.78 -15.47 10.60
CA MET A 180 0.55 -14.65 10.73
C MET A 180 0.85 -13.14 10.76
N ALA A 181 2.00 -12.72 11.23
CA ALA A 181 2.42 -11.31 11.26
C ALA A 181 3.00 -10.81 9.93
N SER A 182 3.29 -11.70 8.98
CA SER A 182 3.98 -11.31 7.75
C SER A 182 3.08 -10.54 6.80
N ILE A 183 3.58 -9.38 6.37
CA ILE A 183 3.02 -8.56 5.28
C ILE A 183 4.15 -8.38 4.25
N PRO A 184 4.31 -9.31 3.30
CA PRO A 184 5.41 -9.27 2.34
C PRO A 184 5.34 -8.03 1.46
N MET A 185 6.37 -7.18 1.55
CA MET A 185 6.52 -5.95 0.77
C MET A 185 7.95 -5.83 0.26
N PHE A 186 8.10 -5.29 -0.94
CA PHE A 186 9.39 -5.02 -1.56
C PHE A 186 9.42 -3.60 -2.10
N ILE A 187 10.46 -2.87 -1.75
CA ILE A 187 10.64 -1.49 -2.18
C ILE A 187 11.36 -1.47 -3.52
N ARG A 188 10.79 -0.77 -4.48
CA ARG A 188 11.37 -0.59 -5.81
C ARG A 188 12.63 0.26 -5.75
N GLU A 189 13.66 -0.11 -6.49
CA GLU A 189 14.84 0.74 -6.71
C GLU A 189 14.43 2.11 -7.30
N GLY A 190 14.92 3.18 -6.73
CA GLY A 190 14.53 4.56 -7.06
C GLY A 190 13.38 5.12 -6.22
N ALA A 191 12.85 4.37 -5.29
CA ALA A 191 11.76 4.83 -4.42
C ALA A 191 12.21 5.82 -3.36
N VAL A 192 11.32 6.78 -3.06
CA VAL A 192 11.33 7.60 -1.84
C VAL A 192 9.94 7.51 -1.23
N ILE A 193 9.84 6.86 -0.08
CA ILE A 193 8.57 6.62 0.60
C ILE A 193 8.54 7.46 1.86
N ALA A 194 7.62 8.41 1.91
CA ALA A 194 7.37 9.20 3.10
C ALA A 194 6.39 8.48 4.03
N MET A 195 6.77 8.30 5.26
CA MET A 195 5.94 7.70 6.30
C MET A 195 5.85 8.62 7.50
N ALA A 196 4.70 8.65 8.15
CA ALA A 196 4.56 9.28 9.44
C ALA A 196 5.43 8.56 10.49
N ASP A 197 6.19 9.31 11.29
CA ASP A 197 7.08 8.73 12.29
C ASP A 197 6.32 8.26 13.52
N ASN A 198 5.30 9.00 13.93
CA ASN A 198 4.46 8.67 15.07
C ASN A 198 3.29 7.75 14.71
N GLN A 199 2.74 7.10 15.73
CA GLN A 199 1.52 6.31 15.63
C GLN A 199 0.31 7.22 15.78
N LEU A 200 -0.26 7.65 14.64
CA LEU A 200 -1.51 8.39 14.65
C LEU A 200 -2.67 7.46 15.06
N MET A 201 -3.49 7.93 15.99
CA MET A 201 -4.71 7.23 16.42
C MET A 201 -5.95 7.72 15.68
N THR A 202 -5.85 8.85 15.01
CA THR A 202 -6.90 9.50 14.23
C THR A 202 -6.26 10.33 13.12
N MET A 203 -7.04 10.62 12.09
CA MET A 203 -6.69 11.58 11.04
C MET A 203 -7.26 12.97 11.33
N GLU A 204 -7.93 13.16 12.46
CA GLU A 204 -8.47 14.45 12.89
C GLU A 204 -7.48 15.16 13.83
N GLY A 205 -7.35 16.48 13.68
CA GLY A 205 -6.52 17.33 14.53
C GLY A 205 -5.18 17.73 13.91
N ASP A 206 -4.26 18.16 14.74
CA ASP A 206 -2.91 18.57 14.34
C ASP A 206 -2.12 17.34 13.84
N HIS A 207 -1.80 17.37 12.57
CA HIS A 207 -1.10 16.29 11.85
C HIS A 207 0.37 16.61 11.64
N THR A 208 0.92 17.64 12.30
CA THR A 208 2.35 17.91 12.29
C THR A 208 3.10 16.68 12.74
N THR A 209 3.67 16.01 11.78
CA THR A 209 4.31 14.73 11.97
C THR A 209 5.68 14.77 11.32
N ASP A 210 6.69 14.47 12.09
CA ASP A 210 8.01 14.21 11.51
C ASP A 210 7.89 13.06 10.52
N LEU A 211 8.42 13.26 9.31
CA LEU A 211 8.40 12.27 8.27
C LEU A 211 9.65 11.42 8.29
N HIS A 212 9.44 10.12 8.29
CA HIS A 212 10.49 9.13 8.04
C HIS A 212 10.56 8.81 6.56
N LEU A 213 11.68 9.14 5.89
CA LEU A 213 11.87 8.84 4.48
C LEU A 213 12.65 7.54 4.30
N ILE A 214 12.05 6.59 3.61
CA ILE A 214 12.72 5.37 3.17
C ILE A 214 13.17 5.57 1.74
N VAL A 215 14.47 5.46 1.51
CA VAL A 215 15.10 5.74 0.22
C VAL A 215 15.78 4.48 -0.31
N ALA A 216 15.39 4.05 -1.50
CA ALA A 216 16.04 3.00 -2.28
C ALA A 216 16.77 3.66 -3.47
N PRO A 217 18.03 4.09 -3.33
CA PRO A 217 18.65 5.02 -4.27
C PRO A 217 18.92 4.37 -5.64
N LYS A 218 18.72 5.16 -6.73
CA LYS A 218 19.03 4.79 -8.11
C LYS A 218 19.34 6.03 -8.92
N GLY A 219 20.59 6.22 -9.36
CA GLY A 219 20.94 7.35 -10.20
C GLY A 219 20.36 8.67 -9.66
N THR A 220 19.71 9.46 -10.49
CA THR A 220 18.93 10.64 -10.07
C THR A 220 17.44 10.36 -10.30
N VAL A 221 16.66 10.44 -9.23
CA VAL A 221 15.18 10.20 -9.24
C VAL A 221 14.48 11.33 -8.53
N THR A 222 13.33 11.70 -9.06
CA THR A 222 12.45 12.74 -8.47
C THR A 222 11.14 12.12 -8.01
N THR A 223 10.73 12.44 -6.79
CA THR A 223 9.47 12.04 -6.17
C THR A 223 8.72 13.29 -5.70
N THR A 224 7.40 13.26 -5.76
CA THR A 224 6.54 14.33 -5.24
C THR A 224 5.84 13.87 -3.97
N LEU A 225 5.93 14.68 -2.94
CA LEU A 225 5.11 14.61 -1.74
C LEU A 225 4.09 15.75 -1.79
N TYR A 226 2.83 15.44 -1.53
CA TYR A 226 1.74 16.41 -1.53
C TYR A 226 1.03 16.41 -0.18
N ASP A 227 0.68 17.61 0.27
CA ASP A 227 -0.06 17.84 1.51
C ASP A 227 -0.96 19.07 1.40
N ASP A 228 -2.09 19.06 2.13
CA ASP A 228 -3.02 20.15 2.34
C ASP A 228 -3.79 19.89 3.65
N ASP A 229 -4.81 20.67 3.97
CA ASP A 229 -5.58 20.51 5.21
C ASP A 229 -6.49 19.26 5.24
N GLY A 230 -6.60 18.53 4.12
CA GLY A 230 -7.43 17.32 3.99
C GLY A 230 -8.94 17.52 4.18
N VAL A 231 -9.40 18.74 4.35
CA VAL A 231 -10.79 19.06 4.73
C VAL A 231 -11.44 20.05 3.78
N THR A 232 -10.79 21.17 3.46
CA THR A 232 -11.36 22.24 2.62
C THR A 232 -11.02 22.08 1.16
N ASN A 233 -11.57 22.96 0.33
CA ASN A 233 -11.21 23.07 -1.08
C ASN A 233 -10.16 24.17 -1.33
N ASP A 234 -9.51 24.68 -0.31
CA ASP A 234 -8.59 25.81 -0.40
C ASP A 234 -7.33 25.47 -1.21
N PHE A 235 -7.01 24.17 -1.34
CA PHE A 235 -5.98 23.70 -2.26
C PHE A 235 -6.21 24.19 -3.72
N LYS A 236 -7.47 24.43 -4.13
CA LYS A 236 -7.79 24.99 -5.45
C LYS A 236 -7.35 26.46 -5.61
N SER A 237 -7.15 27.14 -4.48
CA SER A 237 -6.68 28.52 -4.40
C SER A 237 -5.19 28.62 -4.06
N GLY A 238 -4.47 27.49 -4.05
CA GLY A 238 -3.03 27.43 -3.80
C GLY A 238 -2.63 27.11 -2.35
N VAL A 239 -3.61 26.82 -1.46
CA VAL A 239 -3.34 26.42 -0.09
C VAL A 239 -3.07 24.91 -0.07
N PHE A 240 -1.91 24.54 -0.52
CA PHE A 240 -1.35 23.18 -0.49
C PHE A 240 0.18 23.29 -0.33
N ARG A 241 0.82 22.20 0.03
CA ARG A 241 2.29 22.04 -0.07
C ARG A 241 2.59 20.90 -1.01
N LYS A 242 3.34 21.16 -2.07
CA LYS A 242 3.88 20.14 -2.94
C LYS A 242 5.40 20.19 -2.91
N THR A 243 6.00 19.18 -2.29
CA THR A 243 7.44 19.06 -2.14
C THR A 243 7.99 18.10 -3.19
N THR A 244 8.88 18.60 -4.02
CA THR A 244 9.67 17.79 -4.95
C THR A 244 10.95 17.36 -4.25
N ILE A 245 11.18 16.06 -4.16
CA ILE A 245 12.36 15.46 -3.54
C ILE A 245 13.17 14.84 -4.67
N THR A 246 14.36 15.37 -4.92
CA THR A 246 15.33 14.82 -5.86
C THR A 246 16.41 14.08 -5.12
N THR A 247 16.50 12.76 -5.31
CA THR A 247 17.57 11.94 -4.75
C THR A 247 18.60 11.61 -5.81
N THR A 248 19.89 11.74 -5.47
CA THR A 248 20.99 11.36 -6.36
C THR A 248 21.89 10.36 -5.65
N ALA A 249 22.02 9.18 -6.25
CA ALA A 249 22.90 8.11 -5.79
C ALA A 249 24.33 8.30 -6.32
N GLY A 250 25.31 8.27 -5.41
CA GLY A 250 26.72 8.36 -5.69
C GLY A 250 27.51 7.69 -4.56
N GLU A 251 28.68 8.19 -4.22
CA GLU A 251 29.40 7.75 -3.01
C GLU A 251 28.57 8.02 -1.73
N ARG A 252 27.71 9.02 -1.80
CA ARG A 252 26.68 9.34 -0.81
C ARG A 252 25.37 9.54 -1.53
N VAL A 253 24.26 9.31 -0.83
CA VAL A 253 22.95 9.71 -1.31
C VAL A 253 22.73 11.16 -0.91
N THR A 254 22.48 12.02 -1.88
CA THR A 254 22.08 13.41 -1.65
C THR A 254 20.59 13.56 -1.91
N MET A 255 19.94 14.45 -1.19
CA MET A 255 18.53 14.75 -1.31
C MET A 255 18.35 16.27 -1.37
N ASP A 256 17.73 16.74 -2.43
CA ASP A 256 17.36 18.14 -2.60
C ASP A 256 15.84 18.28 -2.52
N PHE A 257 15.39 19.29 -1.80
CA PHE A 257 13.98 19.56 -1.55
C PHE A 257 13.59 20.92 -2.11
N THR A 258 12.53 20.95 -2.88
CA THR A 258 11.90 22.20 -3.31
C THR A 258 10.41 22.11 -3.09
N SER A 259 9.80 23.15 -2.51
CA SER A 259 8.38 23.16 -2.20
C SER A 259 7.67 24.31 -2.92
N GLU A 260 6.41 24.09 -3.29
CA GLU A 260 5.49 25.09 -3.82
C GLU A 260 4.14 24.99 -3.09
N GLY A 261 3.39 26.09 -3.12
CA GLY A 261 2.13 26.26 -2.39
C GLY A 261 2.30 27.06 -1.10
N SER A 262 1.18 27.38 -0.46
CA SER A 262 1.15 28.25 0.73
C SER A 262 0.63 27.56 1.99
N TYR A 263 0.42 26.24 1.96
CA TYR A 263 0.04 25.47 3.15
C TYR A 263 1.24 25.33 4.09
N GLU A 264 1.05 25.74 5.32
CA GLU A 264 2.01 25.58 6.44
C GLU A 264 1.36 24.69 7.49
N ASP A 265 2.08 23.62 7.89
CA ASP A 265 1.68 22.75 8.99
C ASP A 265 1.86 23.47 10.33
#